data_8d4966dc125993bca8f8edb3562f6077
#
_entry.id   8d4966dc125993bca8f8edb3562f6077
#
_cell.length_a   1.000
_cell.length_b   1.000
_cell.length_c   1.000
_cell.angle_alpha   90.00
_cell.angle_beta   90.00
_cell.angle_gamma   90.00
#
_symmetry.space_group_name_H-M   'P 1'
#
loop_
_entity.id
_entity.type
_entity.pdbx_description
1 polymer ?
#
loop_
_entity_poly.entity_id
_entity_poly.type
_entity_poly.pdbx_seq_one_letter_code
_entity_poly.pdbx_strand_id
1 'polypeptide(L)'
;MIRVIQISIVNVKNLTKVFKNKKEIVAVDDISFEIKKGEVFGLLGPNGAGKTTTLSILATLVKPTSGTAKINGFDILKQPHKVRKSIGIVFQNPSSDDLLTGYENLELHGLLYGVPKGVREKRIKKVLELVDMWERKDDQVKKYSGGMRRRVELARGLLHDPKILFLDEPTLGLDPQTREHIWNYIEKLVKEKKVTIIITTHYMDEADRLCDRIAIIDFGKIVVLDTPENLKRDLGGEIIRLKIKEPNLEKVKKLKYVEKISALNGAVSLTVRDANRHLQEILKVIGKVESVECRAPTLNDVFLHYTGREFREEGAEGGFWERIADYRARR
;
A
#
# COMPACT_ATOMS: atom_id res chain seq x y z
N MET A 1 -33.27 7.47 7.20
CA MET A 1 -31.95 6.95 6.77
C MET A 1 -31.37 6.11 7.90
N ILE A 2 -31.38 4.80 7.79
CA ILE A 2 -30.75 3.92 8.77
C ILE A 2 -29.25 4.04 8.55
N ARG A 3 -28.51 4.64 9.50
CA ARG A 3 -27.05 4.59 9.52
C ARG A 3 -26.64 3.12 9.68
N VAL A 4 -26.21 2.49 8.61
CA VAL A 4 -25.55 1.18 8.72
C VAL A 4 -24.28 1.42 9.55
N ILE A 5 -24.27 0.94 10.78
CA ILE A 5 -23.08 0.96 11.65
C ILE A 5 -22.08 0.02 10.98
N GLN A 6 -21.13 0.56 10.21
CA GLN A 6 -20.04 -0.21 9.64
C GLN A 6 -19.12 -0.63 10.79
N ILE A 7 -19.14 -1.92 11.11
CA ILE A 7 -18.33 -2.49 12.19
C ILE A 7 -16.85 -2.48 11.75
N SER A 8 -16.01 -1.84 12.56
CA SER A 8 -14.55 -1.90 12.40
C SER A 8 -14.06 -3.33 12.70
N ILE A 9 -13.36 -3.95 11.72
CA ILE A 9 -12.79 -5.29 11.87
C ILE A 9 -11.33 -5.24 12.36
N VAL A 10 -10.63 -4.12 12.09
CA VAL A 10 -9.29 -3.82 12.61
C VAL A 10 -9.34 -2.49 13.33
N ASN A 11 -8.80 -2.43 14.52
CA ASN A 11 -8.70 -1.21 15.32
C ASN A 11 -7.29 -1.12 15.91
N VAL A 12 -6.55 -0.10 15.53
CA VAL A 12 -5.17 0.16 15.96
C VAL A 12 -5.15 1.42 16.82
N LYS A 13 -4.50 1.36 17.99
CA LYS A 13 -4.46 2.46 18.96
C LYS A 13 -3.03 2.70 19.46
N ASN A 14 -2.52 3.89 19.16
CA ASN A 14 -1.22 4.41 19.63
C ASN A 14 -0.07 3.39 19.45
N LEU A 15 -0.07 2.71 18.29
CA LEU A 15 0.88 1.63 18.01
C LEU A 15 2.27 2.19 17.76
N THR A 16 3.24 1.72 18.54
CA THR A 16 4.63 2.13 18.42
C THR A 16 5.56 0.93 18.37
N LYS A 17 6.58 0.99 17.52
CA LYS A 17 7.65 0.00 17.48
C LYS A 17 9.00 0.63 17.38
N VAL A 18 9.82 0.37 18.40
CA VAL A 18 11.24 0.74 18.45
C VAL A 18 12.07 -0.54 18.43
N PHE A 19 13.00 -0.64 17.49
CA PHE A 19 14.03 -1.67 17.49
C PHE A 19 15.26 -1.17 18.19
N LYS A 20 15.74 -1.92 19.20
CA LYS A 20 16.92 -1.64 19.97
C LYS A 20 18.08 -2.53 19.49
N ASN A 21 18.89 -1.99 18.60
CA ASN A 21 20.18 -2.56 18.21
C ASN A 21 21.28 -1.58 18.59
N LYS A 22 22.43 -1.55 17.86
CA LYS A 22 23.50 -0.54 18.06
C LYS A 22 23.00 0.91 18.06
N LYS A 23 21.84 1.17 17.44
CA LYS A 23 21.09 2.46 17.47
C LYS A 23 19.61 2.14 17.64
N GLU A 24 18.87 3.00 18.36
CA GLU A 24 17.41 2.90 18.44
C GLU A 24 16.80 3.37 17.12
N ILE A 25 15.92 2.53 16.56
CA ILE A 25 15.20 2.81 15.30
C ILE A 25 13.72 2.79 15.60
N VAL A 26 13.06 3.94 15.50
CA VAL A 26 11.61 4.04 15.58
C VAL A 26 11.04 3.66 14.21
N ALA A 27 10.54 2.44 14.09
CA ALA A 27 9.98 1.94 12.84
C ALA A 27 8.48 2.26 12.69
N VAL A 28 7.76 2.39 13.80
CA VAL A 28 6.35 2.81 13.87
C VAL A 28 6.24 3.76 15.06
N ASP A 29 5.64 4.93 14.86
CA ASP A 29 5.60 6.03 15.82
C ASP A 29 4.16 6.51 16.02
N ASP A 30 3.52 5.99 17.06
CA ASP A 30 2.21 6.40 17.57
C ASP A 30 1.08 6.43 16.51
N ILE A 31 0.93 5.34 15.73
CA ILE A 31 -0.10 5.28 14.71
C ILE A 31 -1.43 4.76 15.27
N SER A 32 -2.53 5.36 14.80
CA SER A 32 -3.89 4.96 15.15
C SER A 32 -4.78 5.01 13.91
N PHE A 33 -5.52 3.92 13.64
CA PHE A 33 -6.47 3.85 12.53
C PHE A 33 -7.45 2.69 12.70
N GLU A 34 -8.52 2.73 11.91
CA GLU A 34 -9.53 1.68 11.87
C GLU A 34 -9.80 1.25 10.44
N ILE A 35 -10.10 -0.06 10.26
CA ILE A 35 -10.45 -0.64 8.98
C ILE A 35 -11.84 -1.26 9.10
N LYS A 36 -12.72 -0.96 8.14
CA LYS A 36 -14.07 -1.47 8.08
C LYS A 36 -14.11 -2.87 7.46
N LYS A 37 -15.11 -3.65 7.80
CA LYS A 37 -15.29 -4.98 7.21
C LYS A 37 -15.57 -4.89 5.71
N GLY A 38 -14.84 -5.67 4.91
CA GLY A 38 -14.94 -5.70 3.46
C GLY A 38 -14.22 -4.57 2.73
N GLU A 39 -13.46 -3.74 3.46
CA GLU A 39 -12.65 -2.64 2.93
C GLU A 39 -11.30 -3.15 2.41
N VAL A 40 -10.80 -2.55 1.35
CA VAL A 40 -9.40 -2.63 0.93
C VAL A 40 -8.68 -1.41 1.47
N PHE A 41 -7.80 -1.63 2.43
CA PHE A 41 -7.06 -0.58 3.11
C PHE A 41 -5.58 -0.60 2.71
N GLY A 42 -5.08 0.51 2.18
CA GLY A 42 -3.71 0.69 1.74
C GLY A 42 -2.83 1.33 2.80
N LEU A 43 -1.66 0.73 3.04
CA LEU A 43 -0.52 1.38 3.71
C LEU A 43 0.48 1.78 2.63
N LEU A 44 0.45 3.06 2.22
CA LEU A 44 1.26 3.60 1.13
C LEU A 44 2.45 4.38 1.69
N GLY A 45 3.63 4.18 1.14
CA GLY A 45 4.81 4.94 1.54
C GLY A 45 6.12 4.35 1.02
N PRO A 46 7.23 5.08 1.13
CA PRO A 46 8.54 4.63 0.65
C PRO A 46 9.06 3.43 1.44
N ASN A 47 10.13 2.83 0.93
CA ASN A 47 10.83 1.77 1.64
C ASN A 47 11.40 2.30 2.97
N GLY A 48 11.22 1.50 4.03
CA GLY A 48 11.59 1.89 5.40
C GLY A 48 10.63 2.87 6.09
N ALA A 49 9.47 3.19 5.50
CA ALA A 49 8.45 4.03 6.14
C ALA A 49 7.71 3.37 7.31
N GLY A 50 7.86 2.05 7.51
CA GLY A 50 7.21 1.31 8.61
C GLY A 50 6.04 0.41 8.17
N LYS A 51 5.73 0.30 6.87
CA LYS A 51 4.61 -0.49 6.33
C LYS A 51 4.66 -1.96 6.74
N THR A 52 5.72 -2.68 6.34
CA THR A 52 5.93 -4.11 6.66
C THR A 52 6.03 -4.35 8.16
N THR A 53 6.63 -3.41 8.93
CA THR A 53 6.68 -3.49 10.40
C THR A 53 5.28 -3.40 10.98
N THR A 54 4.45 -2.45 10.54
CA THR A 54 3.05 -2.33 10.97
C THR A 54 2.28 -3.61 10.67
N LEU A 55 2.37 -4.11 9.44
CA LEU A 55 1.71 -5.35 9.04
C LEU A 55 2.18 -6.55 9.86
N SER A 56 3.50 -6.66 10.14
CA SER A 56 4.07 -7.73 10.96
C SER A 56 3.57 -7.69 12.41
N ILE A 57 3.34 -6.50 12.99
CA ILE A 57 2.77 -6.36 14.33
C ILE A 57 1.30 -6.83 14.31
N LEU A 58 0.52 -6.39 13.33
CA LEU A 58 -0.88 -6.79 13.19
C LEU A 58 -1.00 -8.31 12.94
N ALA A 59 -0.07 -8.90 12.20
CA ALA A 59 0.01 -10.35 11.98
C ALA A 59 0.53 -11.13 13.21
N THR A 60 0.84 -10.45 14.30
CA THR A 60 1.39 -11.03 15.56
C THR A 60 2.76 -11.69 15.40
N LEU A 61 3.54 -11.32 14.39
CA LEU A 61 4.91 -11.80 14.15
C LEU A 61 5.92 -11.00 14.97
N VAL A 62 5.63 -9.72 15.19
CA VAL A 62 6.47 -8.80 15.97
C VAL A 62 5.60 -8.18 17.08
N LYS A 63 6.12 -8.14 18.32
CA LYS A 63 5.44 -7.44 19.42
C LYS A 63 5.66 -5.92 19.29
N PRO A 64 4.62 -5.09 19.49
CA PRO A 64 4.81 -3.64 19.58
C PRO A 64 5.62 -3.28 20.81
N THR A 65 6.21 -2.08 20.81
CA THR A 65 6.87 -1.49 22.01
C THR A 65 5.82 -0.88 22.94
N SER A 66 4.81 -0.22 22.36
CA SER A 66 3.63 0.30 23.07
C SER A 66 2.41 0.33 22.17
N GLY A 67 1.26 0.66 22.74
CA GLY A 67 -0.02 0.63 22.04
C GLY A 67 -0.57 -0.79 21.87
N THR A 68 -1.68 -0.91 21.15
CA THR A 68 -2.35 -2.18 20.91
C THR A 68 -3.14 -2.18 19.60
N ALA A 69 -3.57 -3.39 19.17
CA ALA A 69 -4.54 -3.52 18.11
C ALA A 69 -5.53 -4.67 18.39
N LYS A 70 -6.74 -4.53 17.84
CA LYS A 70 -7.71 -5.62 17.78
C LYS A 70 -7.97 -5.99 16.32
N ILE A 71 -7.98 -7.28 16.04
CA ILE A 71 -8.22 -7.85 14.71
C ILE A 71 -9.33 -8.88 14.82
N ASN A 72 -10.42 -8.67 14.08
CA ASN A 72 -11.63 -9.48 14.17
C ASN A 72 -12.12 -9.64 15.63
N GLY A 73 -12.02 -8.57 16.42
CA GLY A 73 -12.38 -8.55 17.85
C GLY A 73 -11.32 -9.12 18.81
N PHE A 74 -10.24 -9.75 18.30
CA PHE A 74 -9.18 -10.37 19.11
C PHE A 74 -8.01 -9.42 19.31
N ASP A 75 -7.52 -9.30 20.54
CA ASP A 75 -6.35 -8.51 20.89
C ASP A 75 -5.07 -9.22 20.41
N ILE A 76 -4.18 -8.47 19.73
CA ILE A 76 -2.93 -9.02 19.13
C ILE A 76 -1.95 -9.55 20.17
N LEU A 77 -1.97 -9.03 21.41
CA LEU A 77 -1.07 -9.45 22.49
C LEU A 77 -1.67 -10.57 23.34
N LYS A 78 -2.97 -10.46 23.66
CA LYS A 78 -3.65 -11.39 24.57
C LYS A 78 -4.17 -12.65 23.87
N GLN A 79 -4.52 -12.56 22.59
CA GLN A 79 -5.18 -13.63 21.83
C GLN A 79 -4.51 -13.88 20.44
N PRO A 80 -3.17 -13.94 20.35
CA PRO A 80 -2.47 -14.01 19.05
C PRO A 80 -2.86 -15.23 18.20
N HIS A 81 -3.20 -16.36 18.84
CA HIS A 81 -3.65 -17.54 18.11
C HIS A 81 -4.98 -17.34 17.40
N LYS A 82 -5.94 -16.61 18.03
CA LYS A 82 -7.22 -16.29 17.41
C LYS A 82 -7.06 -15.29 16.29
N VAL A 83 -6.14 -14.33 16.44
CA VAL A 83 -5.76 -13.39 15.36
C VAL A 83 -5.23 -14.17 14.17
N ARG A 84 -4.20 -15.03 14.35
CA ARG A 84 -3.62 -15.82 13.26
C ARG A 84 -4.61 -16.73 12.53
N LYS A 85 -5.57 -17.30 13.24
CA LYS A 85 -6.66 -18.09 12.62
C LYS A 85 -7.63 -17.25 11.79
N SER A 86 -7.75 -15.96 12.05
CA SER A 86 -8.67 -15.06 11.34
C SER A 86 -8.05 -14.31 10.18
N ILE A 87 -6.71 -14.36 10.03
CA ILE A 87 -5.99 -13.67 8.98
C ILE A 87 -5.30 -14.66 8.01
N GLY A 88 -5.27 -14.29 6.73
CA GLY A 88 -4.32 -14.84 5.76
C GLY A 88 -3.21 -13.82 5.54
N ILE A 89 -2.01 -14.28 5.24
CA ILE A 89 -0.88 -13.40 4.94
C ILE A 89 -0.13 -13.87 3.71
N VAL A 90 0.22 -12.92 2.86
CA VAL A 90 1.08 -13.10 1.70
C VAL A 90 2.25 -12.15 1.87
N PHE A 91 3.42 -12.72 2.15
CA PHE A 91 4.65 -11.96 2.38
C PHE A 91 5.24 -11.41 1.08
N GLN A 92 6.09 -10.40 1.19
CA GLN A 92 6.87 -9.85 0.08
C GLN A 92 7.69 -10.96 -0.61
N ASN A 93 8.45 -11.74 0.17
CA ASN A 93 9.18 -12.89 -0.33
C ASN A 93 8.29 -14.13 -0.32
N PRO A 94 8.26 -14.91 -1.41
CA PRO A 94 7.54 -16.18 -1.44
C PRO A 94 7.99 -17.10 -0.29
N SER A 95 7.04 -17.81 0.30
CA SER A 95 7.27 -18.73 1.42
C SER A 95 6.80 -20.16 1.11
N SER A 96 6.46 -20.44 -0.16
CA SER A 96 6.22 -21.78 -0.68
C SER A 96 7.53 -22.57 -0.82
N ASP A 97 7.47 -23.88 -0.60
CA ASP A 97 8.59 -24.77 -0.81
C ASP A 97 8.76 -25.05 -2.31
N ASP A 98 9.94 -24.80 -2.83
CA ASP A 98 10.30 -24.92 -4.25
C ASP A 98 10.30 -26.39 -4.73
N LEU A 99 10.51 -27.36 -3.84
CA LEU A 99 10.55 -28.79 -4.16
C LEU A 99 9.16 -29.43 -4.20
N LEU A 100 8.20 -28.82 -3.53
CA LEU A 100 6.82 -29.27 -3.53
C LEU A 100 6.07 -28.71 -4.77
N THR A 101 5.03 -29.41 -5.19
CA THR A 101 4.08 -28.94 -6.19
C THR A 101 3.20 -27.81 -5.65
N GLY A 102 2.50 -27.09 -6.51
CA GLY A 102 1.50 -26.12 -6.10
C GLY A 102 0.44 -26.72 -5.20
N TYR A 103 -0.05 -27.92 -5.52
CA TYR A 103 -1.03 -28.64 -4.72
C TYR A 103 -0.49 -29.00 -3.33
N GLU A 104 0.69 -29.61 -3.26
CA GLU A 104 1.32 -30.04 -2.01
C GLU A 104 1.62 -28.87 -1.07
N ASN A 105 2.05 -27.72 -1.60
CA ASN A 105 2.23 -26.49 -0.80
C ASN A 105 0.92 -26.04 -0.13
N LEU A 106 -0.21 -26.08 -0.86
CA LEU A 106 -1.51 -25.76 -0.29
C LEU A 106 -1.96 -26.84 0.69
N GLU A 107 -1.72 -28.11 0.40
CA GLU A 107 -2.08 -29.22 1.28
C GLU A 107 -1.36 -29.10 2.63
N LEU A 108 -0.04 -28.89 2.59
CA LEU A 108 0.78 -28.66 3.80
C LEU A 108 0.25 -27.47 4.61
N HIS A 109 -0.04 -26.36 3.95
CA HIS A 109 -0.60 -25.18 4.62
C HIS A 109 -1.97 -25.48 5.27
N GLY A 110 -2.84 -26.19 4.57
CA GLY A 110 -4.13 -26.62 5.10
C GLY A 110 -4.02 -27.54 6.31
N LEU A 111 -3.00 -28.42 6.32
CA LEU A 111 -2.69 -29.26 7.49
C LEU A 111 -2.26 -28.43 8.70
N LEU A 112 -1.36 -27.46 8.49
CA LEU A 112 -0.87 -26.56 9.54
C LEU A 112 -1.99 -25.74 10.18
N TYR A 113 -3.03 -25.36 9.41
CA TYR A 113 -4.21 -24.68 9.91
C TYR A 113 -5.30 -25.60 10.42
N GLY A 114 -5.08 -26.92 10.41
CA GLY A 114 -6.04 -27.91 10.90
C GLY A 114 -7.30 -28.04 10.04
N VAL A 115 -7.22 -27.74 8.74
CA VAL A 115 -8.36 -27.87 7.81
C VAL A 115 -8.62 -29.37 7.56
N PRO A 116 -9.84 -29.90 7.86
CA PRO A 116 -10.17 -31.31 7.66
C PRO A 116 -9.99 -31.77 6.20
N LYS A 117 -9.56 -33.01 5.97
CA LYS A 117 -9.18 -33.53 4.65
C LYS A 117 -10.20 -33.23 3.54
N GLY A 118 -11.44 -33.64 3.68
CA GLY A 118 -12.45 -33.45 2.64
C GLY A 118 -12.84 -31.98 2.38
N VAL A 119 -12.67 -31.10 3.39
CA VAL A 119 -12.83 -29.64 3.24
C VAL A 119 -11.60 -29.07 2.55
N ARG A 120 -10.41 -29.51 2.92
CA ARG A 120 -9.11 -29.06 2.41
C ARG A 120 -9.02 -29.30 0.89
N GLU A 121 -9.30 -30.51 0.42
CA GLU A 121 -9.28 -30.85 -1.01
C GLU A 121 -10.21 -29.95 -1.84
N LYS A 122 -11.44 -29.74 -1.38
CA LYS A 122 -12.40 -28.83 -2.04
C LYS A 122 -11.92 -27.38 -2.06
N ARG A 123 -11.31 -26.92 -0.96
CA ARG A 123 -10.79 -25.56 -0.86
C ARG A 123 -9.54 -25.36 -1.71
N ILE A 124 -8.61 -26.35 -1.76
CA ILE A 124 -7.43 -26.30 -2.63
C ILE A 124 -7.87 -26.13 -4.08
N LYS A 125 -8.80 -26.96 -4.56
CA LYS A 125 -9.35 -26.84 -5.91
C LYS A 125 -9.88 -25.42 -6.15
N LYS A 126 -10.79 -24.95 -5.29
CA LYS A 126 -11.44 -23.64 -5.41
C LYS A 126 -10.46 -22.47 -5.44
N VAL A 127 -9.42 -22.47 -4.58
CA VAL A 127 -8.48 -21.35 -4.54
C VAL A 127 -7.48 -21.41 -5.69
N LEU A 128 -7.07 -22.59 -6.17
CA LEU A 128 -6.23 -22.74 -7.36
C LEU A 128 -6.97 -22.36 -8.65
N GLU A 129 -8.25 -22.72 -8.77
CA GLU A 129 -9.12 -22.24 -9.86
C GLU A 129 -9.28 -20.72 -9.85
N LEU A 130 -9.46 -20.12 -8.66
CA LEU A 130 -9.61 -18.68 -8.49
C LEU A 130 -8.41 -17.88 -9.02
N VAL A 131 -7.20 -18.43 -8.87
CA VAL A 131 -5.94 -17.79 -9.30
C VAL A 131 -5.41 -18.38 -10.62
N ASP A 132 -6.19 -19.13 -11.38
CA ASP A 132 -5.85 -19.78 -12.65
C ASP A 132 -4.57 -20.63 -12.56
N MET A 133 -4.45 -21.43 -11.49
CA MET A 133 -3.30 -22.31 -11.25
C MET A 133 -3.69 -23.79 -11.15
N TRP A 134 -4.97 -24.13 -11.37
CA TRP A 134 -5.43 -25.53 -11.25
C TRP A 134 -4.73 -26.47 -12.22
N GLU A 135 -4.58 -26.08 -13.49
CA GLU A 135 -3.95 -26.89 -14.55
C GLU A 135 -2.43 -27.07 -14.32
N ARG A 136 -1.84 -26.25 -13.48
CA ARG A 136 -0.42 -26.30 -13.16
C ARG A 136 -0.14 -26.79 -11.73
N LYS A 137 -1.16 -27.29 -11.03
CA LYS A 137 -1.11 -27.69 -9.62
C LYS A 137 -0.08 -28.77 -9.30
N ASP A 138 0.19 -29.66 -10.26
CA ASP A 138 1.10 -30.80 -10.10
C ASP A 138 2.55 -30.48 -10.50
N ASP A 139 2.82 -29.27 -11.01
CA ASP A 139 4.17 -28.80 -11.28
C ASP A 139 4.86 -28.33 -9.98
N GLN A 140 6.15 -28.63 -9.83
CA GLN A 140 6.95 -28.12 -8.73
C GLN A 140 7.07 -26.58 -8.81
N VAL A 141 6.98 -25.92 -7.64
CA VAL A 141 7.00 -24.45 -7.54
C VAL A 141 8.30 -23.85 -8.10
N LYS A 142 9.43 -24.54 -8.06
CA LYS A 142 10.68 -24.09 -8.70
C LYS A 142 10.56 -23.83 -10.21
N LYS A 143 9.59 -24.47 -10.89
CA LYS A 143 9.32 -24.28 -12.33
C LYS A 143 8.38 -23.10 -12.62
N TYR A 144 7.83 -22.46 -11.58
CA TYR A 144 6.89 -21.36 -11.75
C TYR A 144 7.60 -20.04 -12.06
N SER A 145 6.98 -19.24 -12.92
CA SER A 145 7.36 -17.83 -13.08
C SER A 145 7.08 -17.06 -11.78
N GLY A 146 7.63 -15.85 -11.64
CA GLY A 146 7.36 -14.98 -10.49
C GLY A 146 5.86 -14.73 -10.28
N GLY A 147 5.12 -14.47 -11.36
CA GLY A 147 3.67 -14.29 -11.33
C GLY A 147 2.91 -15.56 -10.93
N MET A 148 3.33 -16.75 -11.40
CA MET A 148 2.74 -18.03 -10.98
C MET A 148 2.98 -18.29 -9.50
N ARG A 149 4.21 -18.04 -8.99
CA ARG A 149 4.52 -18.16 -7.56
C ARG A 149 3.63 -17.23 -6.74
N ARG A 150 3.46 -15.96 -7.18
CA ARG A 150 2.62 -14.99 -6.48
C ARG A 150 1.16 -15.42 -6.41
N ARG A 151 0.62 -15.98 -7.50
CA ARG A 151 -0.75 -16.53 -7.54
C ARG A 151 -0.93 -17.68 -6.55
N VAL A 152 0.03 -18.60 -6.45
CA VAL A 152 -0.01 -19.71 -5.48
C VAL A 152 0.09 -19.19 -4.04
N GLU A 153 0.91 -18.17 -3.75
CA GLU A 153 0.96 -17.53 -2.43
C GLU A 153 -0.39 -16.91 -2.05
N LEU A 154 -1.08 -16.25 -2.98
CA LEU A 154 -2.44 -15.73 -2.77
C LEU A 154 -3.43 -16.87 -2.45
N ALA A 155 -3.41 -17.96 -3.25
CA ALA A 155 -4.25 -19.13 -3.01
C ALA A 155 -4.00 -19.73 -1.63
N ARG A 156 -2.73 -19.83 -1.23
CA ARG A 156 -2.32 -20.33 0.09
C ARG A 156 -2.85 -19.45 1.23
N GLY A 157 -2.71 -18.13 1.10
CA GLY A 157 -3.24 -17.18 2.09
C GLY A 157 -4.76 -17.24 2.28
N LEU A 158 -5.49 -17.76 1.27
CA LEU A 158 -6.95 -17.87 1.29
C LEU A 158 -7.49 -19.24 1.73
N LEU A 159 -6.64 -20.26 1.79
CA LEU A 159 -7.05 -21.65 1.92
C LEU A 159 -7.87 -21.94 3.19
N HIS A 160 -7.49 -21.35 4.31
CA HIS A 160 -8.16 -21.55 5.60
C HIS A 160 -9.38 -20.64 5.83
N ASP A 161 -9.81 -19.90 4.77
CA ASP A 161 -10.98 -19.00 4.75
C ASP A 161 -10.87 -17.85 5.75
N PRO A 162 -9.80 -17.03 5.66
CA PRO A 162 -9.58 -15.93 6.58
C PRO A 162 -10.64 -14.83 6.41
N LYS A 163 -10.85 -14.03 7.46
CA LYS A 163 -11.71 -12.84 7.44
C LYS A 163 -10.99 -11.61 6.90
N ILE A 164 -9.66 -11.61 7.04
CA ILE A 164 -8.79 -10.52 6.63
C ILE A 164 -7.59 -11.10 5.90
N LEU A 165 -7.22 -10.51 4.76
CA LEU A 165 -6.04 -10.90 3.99
C LEU A 165 -5.01 -9.77 4.05
N PHE A 166 -3.81 -10.08 4.50
CA PHE A 166 -2.65 -9.19 4.53
C PHE A 166 -1.78 -9.45 3.31
N LEU A 167 -1.52 -8.41 2.53
CA LEU A 167 -0.70 -8.46 1.32
C LEU A 167 0.48 -7.49 1.49
N ASP A 168 1.68 -8.04 1.67
CA ASP A 168 2.90 -7.24 1.78
C ASP A 168 3.55 -7.11 0.40
N GLU A 169 3.43 -5.92 -0.20
CA GLU A 169 3.92 -5.58 -1.54
C GLU A 169 3.60 -6.66 -2.60
N PRO A 170 2.31 -6.94 -2.87
CA PRO A 170 1.89 -8.13 -3.62
C PRO A 170 2.35 -8.15 -5.07
N THR A 171 2.73 -7.03 -5.66
CA THR A 171 3.13 -6.93 -7.08
C THR A 171 4.58 -6.51 -7.27
N LEU A 172 5.36 -6.47 -6.18
CA LEU A 172 6.77 -6.10 -6.26
C LEU A 172 7.54 -7.05 -7.19
N GLY A 173 8.33 -6.45 -8.11
CA GLY A 173 9.18 -7.20 -9.03
C GLY A 173 8.44 -7.94 -10.15
N LEU A 174 7.14 -7.72 -10.31
CA LEU A 174 6.36 -8.27 -11.41
C LEU A 174 6.32 -7.30 -12.60
N ASP A 175 6.28 -7.87 -13.80
CA ASP A 175 6.04 -7.10 -15.03
C ASP A 175 4.62 -6.48 -15.04
N PRO A 176 4.37 -5.43 -15.85
CA PRO A 176 3.09 -4.71 -15.84
C PRO A 176 1.87 -5.61 -16.12
N GLN A 177 1.99 -6.58 -17.04
CA GLN A 177 0.90 -7.47 -17.39
C GLN A 177 0.55 -8.42 -16.23
N THR A 178 1.57 -9.02 -15.61
CA THR A 178 1.41 -9.88 -14.43
C THR A 178 0.83 -9.11 -13.25
N ARG A 179 1.27 -7.85 -13.04
CA ARG A 179 0.74 -6.96 -12.00
C ARG A 179 -0.76 -6.74 -12.19
N GLU A 180 -1.20 -6.44 -13.41
CA GLU A 180 -2.61 -6.25 -13.71
C GLU A 180 -3.45 -7.51 -13.43
N HIS A 181 -2.94 -8.69 -13.75
CA HIS A 181 -3.61 -9.95 -13.38
C HIS A 181 -3.77 -10.10 -11.87
N ILE A 182 -2.74 -9.79 -11.08
CA ILE A 182 -2.83 -9.85 -9.60
C ILE A 182 -3.89 -8.85 -9.09
N TRP A 183 -3.94 -7.63 -9.62
CA TRP A 183 -4.96 -6.65 -9.25
C TRP A 183 -6.38 -7.16 -9.54
N ASN A 184 -6.60 -7.74 -10.71
CA ASN A 184 -7.90 -8.34 -11.08
C ASN A 184 -8.31 -9.46 -10.11
N TYR A 185 -7.35 -10.29 -9.63
CA TYR A 185 -7.63 -11.30 -8.60
C TYR A 185 -8.02 -10.68 -7.27
N ILE A 186 -7.33 -9.63 -6.84
CA ILE A 186 -7.64 -8.90 -5.60
C ILE A 186 -9.04 -8.30 -5.68
N GLU A 187 -9.38 -7.61 -6.77
CA GLU A 187 -10.71 -7.05 -7.01
C GLU A 187 -11.81 -8.12 -6.99
N LYS A 188 -11.58 -9.25 -7.65
CA LYS A 188 -12.50 -10.40 -7.67
C LYS A 188 -12.74 -10.94 -6.26
N LEU A 189 -11.68 -11.08 -5.45
CA LEU A 189 -11.78 -11.51 -4.06
C LEU A 189 -12.67 -10.59 -3.21
N VAL A 190 -12.49 -9.29 -3.35
CA VAL A 190 -13.30 -8.30 -2.61
C VAL A 190 -14.76 -8.40 -3.03
N LYS A 191 -15.04 -8.40 -4.34
CA LYS A 191 -16.41 -8.44 -4.89
C LYS A 191 -17.16 -9.72 -4.50
N GLU A 192 -16.51 -10.88 -4.65
CA GLU A 192 -17.18 -12.18 -4.47
C GLU A 192 -17.22 -12.66 -3.02
N LYS A 193 -16.14 -12.44 -2.25
CA LYS A 193 -16.00 -13.00 -0.90
C LYS A 193 -16.14 -11.98 0.22
N LYS A 194 -16.20 -10.68 -0.10
CA LYS A 194 -16.23 -9.58 0.88
C LYS A 194 -15.13 -9.71 1.95
N VAL A 195 -13.97 -10.21 1.54
CA VAL A 195 -12.78 -10.31 2.40
C VAL A 195 -12.26 -8.90 2.63
N THR A 196 -11.91 -8.57 3.87
CA THR A 196 -11.19 -7.32 4.17
C THR A 196 -9.74 -7.50 3.76
N ILE A 197 -9.15 -6.52 3.10
CA ILE A 197 -7.75 -6.60 2.64
C ILE A 197 -6.95 -5.46 3.25
N ILE A 198 -5.75 -5.76 3.74
CA ILE A 198 -4.74 -4.77 4.08
C ILE A 198 -3.58 -4.99 3.11
N ILE A 199 -3.27 -3.97 2.32
CA ILE A 199 -2.20 -4.01 1.35
C ILE A 199 -1.12 -2.99 1.73
N THR A 200 0.13 -3.41 1.74
CA THR A 200 1.26 -2.48 1.76
C THR A 200 1.79 -2.31 0.36
N THR A 201 2.09 -1.10 -0.03
CA THR A 201 2.66 -0.82 -1.35
C THR A 201 3.47 0.47 -1.32
N HIS A 202 4.38 0.58 -2.27
CA HIS A 202 5.02 1.83 -2.64
C HIS A 202 4.61 2.26 -4.06
N TYR A 203 3.75 1.49 -4.75
CA TYR A 203 3.20 1.84 -6.06
C TYR A 203 1.92 2.65 -5.90
N MET A 204 1.93 3.88 -6.42
CA MET A 204 0.80 4.80 -6.31
C MET A 204 -0.40 4.35 -7.14
N ASP A 205 -0.15 3.78 -8.32
CA ASP A 205 -1.15 3.22 -9.22
C ASP A 205 -1.88 2.01 -8.60
N GLU A 206 -1.16 1.15 -7.88
CA GLU A 206 -1.74 0.04 -7.13
C GLU A 206 -2.67 0.53 -6.02
N ALA A 207 -2.20 1.50 -5.23
CA ALA A 207 -2.98 2.08 -4.15
C ALA A 207 -4.23 2.80 -4.69
N ASP A 208 -4.07 3.58 -5.77
CA ASP A 208 -5.16 4.34 -6.40
C ASP A 208 -6.25 3.43 -6.98
N ARG A 209 -5.85 2.29 -7.54
CA ARG A 209 -6.77 1.34 -8.17
C ARG A 209 -7.50 0.44 -7.18
N LEU A 210 -6.79 -0.06 -6.18
CA LEU A 210 -7.30 -1.15 -5.34
C LEU A 210 -7.91 -0.68 -4.03
N CYS A 211 -7.46 0.45 -3.46
CA CYS A 211 -7.79 0.80 -2.09
C CYS A 211 -9.02 1.69 -1.99
N ASP A 212 -9.93 1.32 -1.09
CA ASP A 212 -11.05 2.20 -0.69
C ASP A 212 -10.56 3.38 0.15
N ARG A 213 -9.56 3.13 1.02
CA ARG A 213 -8.87 4.16 1.82
C ARG A 213 -7.39 3.86 1.91
N ILE A 214 -6.60 4.93 2.00
CA ILE A 214 -5.15 4.87 2.04
C ILE A 214 -4.66 5.66 3.26
N ALA A 215 -3.81 5.03 4.07
CA ALA A 215 -2.95 5.73 5.02
C ALA A 215 -1.57 5.92 4.37
N ILE A 216 -1.18 7.15 4.13
CA ILE A 216 0.17 7.49 3.71
C ILE A 216 1.06 7.47 4.94
N ILE A 217 2.08 6.60 4.92
CA ILE A 217 3.03 6.45 6.02
C ILE A 217 4.40 6.99 5.59
N ASP A 218 4.99 7.80 6.46
CA ASP A 218 6.34 8.30 6.31
C ASP A 218 7.04 8.39 7.66
N PHE A 219 8.30 7.90 7.74
CA PHE A 219 9.08 7.83 9.00
C PHE A 219 8.29 7.24 10.19
N GLY A 220 7.55 6.18 9.96
CA GLY A 220 6.77 5.49 10.99
C GLY A 220 5.46 6.16 11.37
N LYS A 221 5.10 7.31 10.81
CA LYS A 221 3.88 8.06 11.12
C LYS A 221 2.87 8.03 9.99
N ILE A 222 1.59 8.01 10.32
CA ILE A 222 0.54 8.28 9.34
C ILE A 222 0.49 9.79 9.12
N VAL A 223 0.77 10.21 7.89
CA VAL A 223 0.79 11.63 7.48
C VAL A 223 -0.62 12.09 7.11
N VAL A 224 -1.36 11.24 6.41
CA VAL A 224 -2.76 11.47 6.03
C VAL A 224 -3.47 10.15 5.79
N LEU A 225 -4.79 10.12 6.00
CA LEU A 225 -5.63 8.94 5.80
C LEU A 225 -6.99 9.37 5.25
N ASP A 226 -7.30 8.99 4.02
CA ASP A 226 -8.62 9.17 3.39
C ASP A 226 -8.76 8.27 2.15
N THR A 227 -9.86 8.44 1.38
CA THR A 227 -10.04 7.81 0.07
C THR A 227 -9.07 8.42 -0.95
N PRO A 228 -8.62 7.68 -1.97
CA PRO A 228 -7.77 8.22 -3.04
C PRO A 228 -8.34 9.49 -3.68
N GLU A 229 -9.67 9.52 -3.92
CA GLU A 229 -10.35 10.66 -4.52
C GLU A 229 -10.33 11.89 -3.62
N ASN A 230 -10.58 11.72 -2.31
CA ASN A 230 -10.52 12.82 -1.35
C ASN A 230 -9.11 13.39 -1.25
N LEU A 231 -8.10 12.52 -1.11
CA LEU A 231 -6.70 12.92 -1.05
C LEU A 231 -6.27 13.75 -2.26
N LYS A 232 -6.68 13.34 -3.46
CA LYS A 232 -6.41 14.06 -4.70
C LYS A 232 -7.17 15.40 -4.76
N ARG A 233 -8.43 15.41 -4.35
CA ARG A 233 -9.28 16.62 -4.33
C ARG A 233 -8.78 17.66 -3.34
N ASP A 234 -8.24 17.25 -2.20
CA ASP A 234 -7.73 18.15 -1.15
C ASP A 234 -6.49 18.94 -1.59
N LEU A 235 -5.86 18.58 -2.71
CA LEU A 235 -4.81 19.39 -3.34
C LEU A 235 -5.35 20.70 -3.94
N GLY A 236 -6.66 20.80 -4.16
CA GLY A 236 -7.35 22.05 -4.52
C GLY A 236 -7.32 22.41 -6.00
N GLY A 237 -6.80 21.55 -6.89
CA GLY A 237 -6.79 21.85 -8.32
C GLY A 237 -6.01 20.86 -9.17
N GLU A 238 -5.90 21.17 -10.45
CA GLU A 238 -5.10 20.42 -11.43
C GLU A 238 -3.62 20.81 -11.33
N ILE A 239 -2.75 19.94 -11.78
CA ILE A 239 -1.30 20.16 -11.75
C ILE A 239 -0.83 20.61 -13.12
N ILE A 240 -0.23 21.81 -13.16
CA ILE A 240 0.54 22.29 -14.32
C ILE A 240 2.02 22.13 -14.00
N ARG A 241 2.69 21.23 -14.70
CA ARG A 241 4.14 21.02 -14.60
C ARG A 241 4.83 21.71 -15.76
N LEU A 242 5.79 22.58 -15.44
CA LEU A 242 6.50 23.41 -16.39
C LEU A 242 7.99 23.14 -16.28
N LYS A 243 8.66 22.87 -17.41
CA LYS A 243 10.11 22.86 -17.47
C LYS A 243 10.58 24.22 -17.98
N ILE A 244 11.34 24.94 -17.14
CA ILE A 244 11.74 26.32 -17.39
C ILE A 244 13.08 26.62 -16.73
N LYS A 245 13.98 27.33 -17.42
CA LYS A 245 15.31 27.67 -16.88
C LYS A 245 15.25 28.77 -15.82
N GLU A 246 14.50 29.83 -16.09
CA GLU A 246 14.40 31.00 -15.21
C GLU A 246 12.92 31.38 -14.99
N PRO A 247 12.22 30.74 -14.05
CA PRO A 247 10.81 31.00 -13.82
C PRO A 247 10.56 32.31 -13.07
N ASN A 248 9.64 33.14 -13.56
CA ASN A 248 9.18 34.33 -12.85
C ASN A 248 8.12 33.97 -11.81
N LEU A 249 8.53 33.29 -10.72
CA LEU A 249 7.63 32.77 -9.71
C LEU A 249 6.90 33.86 -8.90
N GLU A 250 7.50 35.03 -8.73
CA GLU A 250 6.89 36.13 -7.96
C GLU A 250 5.59 36.65 -8.59
N LYS A 251 5.52 36.69 -9.93
CA LYS A 251 4.30 37.07 -10.63
C LYS A 251 3.24 35.96 -10.56
N VAL A 252 3.67 34.71 -10.65
CA VAL A 252 2.75 33.54 -10.60
C VAL A 252 2.12 33.38 -9.20
N LYS A 253 2.85 33.65 -8.13
CA LYS A 253 2.33 33.64 -6.75
C LYS A 253 1.16 34.62 -6.52
N LYS A 254 1.06 35.68 -7.33
CA LYS A 254 0.00 36.70 -7.22
C LYS A 254 -1.30 36.27 -7.89
N LEU A 255 -1.31 35.21 -8.66
CA LEU A 255 -2.51 34.74 -9.37
C LEU A 255 -3.43 33.99 -8.39
N LYS A 256 -4.66 34.47 -8.21
CA LYS A 256 -5.62 34.02 -7.20
C LYS A 256 -6.06 32.55 -7.37
N TYR A 257 -5.91 31.98 -8.56
CA TYR A 257 -6.26 30.60 -8.89
C TYR A 257 -5.09 29.64 -8.75
N VAL A 258 -3.90 30.13 -8.40
CA VAL A 258 -2.72 29.29 -8.08
C VAL A 258 -2.71 29.02 -6.58
N GLU A 259 -2.98 27.78 -6.19
CA GLU A 259 -3.06 27.35 -4.79
C GLU A 259 -1.68 27.06 -4.21
N LYS A 260 -0.80 26.45 -5.00
CA LYS A 260 0.54 26.04 -4.56
C LYS A 260 1.55 26.10 -5.69
N ILE A 261 2.79 26.44 -5.33
CA ILE A 261 3.94 26.43 -6.22
C ILE A 261 5.02 25.57 -5.56
N SER A 262 5.54 24.61 -6.30
CA SER A 262 6.74 23.83 -5.91
C SER A 262 7.73 23.84 -7.05
N ALA A 263 9.01 24.08 -6.73
CA ALA A 263 10.10 24.01 -7.70
C ALA A 263 11.06 22.92 -7.26
N LEU A 264 11.25 21.90 -8.10
CA LEU A 264 12.13 20.76 -7.84
C LEU A 264 12.80 20.33 -9.13
N ASN A 265 14.12 20.07 -9.08
CA ASN A 265 14.89 19.49 -10.18
C ASN A 265 14.74 20.24 -11.53
N GLY A 266 14.65 21.58 -11.51
CA GLY A 266 14.51 22.39 -12.73
C GLY A 266 13.11 22.38 -13.35
N ALA A 267 12.12 21.80 -12.66
CA ALA A 267 10.72 21.85 -13.02
C ALA A 267 9.92 22.66 -11.99
N VAL A 268 8.94 23.40 -12.45
CA VAL A 268 7.98 24.12 -11.60
C VAL A 268 6.64 23.40 -11.71
N SER A 269 6.08 23.00 -10.57
CA SER A 269 4.73 22.43 -10.49
C SER A 269 3.82 23.45 -9.80
N LEU A 270 2.71 23.76 -10.47
CA LEU A 270 1.67 24.66 -9.99
C LEU A 270 0.40 23.85 -9.73
N THR A 271 -0.21 24.01 -8.56
CA THR A 271 -1.57 23.54 -8.33
C THR A 271 -2.52 24.67 -8.66
N VAL A 272 -3.42 24.47 -9.61
CA VAL A 272 -4.23 25.51 -10.22
C VAL A 272 -5.69 25.08 -10.28
N ARG A 273 -6.61 25.94 -9.82
CA ARG A 273 -8.04 25.72 -10.06
C ARG A 273 -8.38 26.03 -11.52
N ASP A 274 -9.13 25.13 -12.17
CA ASP A 274 -9.50 25.25 -13.58
C ASP A 274 -8.29 25.53 -14.49
N ALA A 275 -7.26 24.69 -14.40
CA ALA A 275 -5.97 24.89 -15.07
C ALA A 275 -6.13 25.12 -16.59
N ASN A 276 -7.05 24.41 -17.24
CA ASN A 276 -7.31 24.56 -18.67
C ASN A 276 -7.73 26.00 -19.03
N ARG A 277 -8.50 26.67 -18.16
CA ARG A 277 -8.96 28.04 -18.35
C ARG A 277 -7.84 29.06 -18.18
N HIS A 278 -6.93 28.79 -17.25
CA HIS A 278 -5.90 29.74 -16.84
C HIS A 278 -4.51 29.48 -17.45
N LEU A 279 -4.34 28.37 -18.19
CA LEU A 279 -3.05 27.95 -18.74
C LEU A 279 -2.39 29.05 -19.59
N GLN A 280 -3.16 29.71 -20.48
CA GLN A 280 -2.61 30.75 -21.35
C GLN A 280 -2.09 31.96 -20.57
N GLU A 281 -2.79 32.36 -19.51
CA GLU A 281 -2.39 33.48 -18.66
C GLU A 281 -1.12 33.14 -17.88
N ILE A 282 -1.06 31.93 -17.31
CA ILE A 282 0.14 31.42 -16.62
C ILE A 282 1.35 31.44 -17.54
N LEU A 283 1.22 30.94 -18.78
CA LEU A 283 2.32 30.91 -19.75
C LEU A 283 2.80 32.33 -20.14
N LYS A 284 1.89 33.30 -20.27
CA LYS A 284 2.26 34.72 -20.52
C LYS A 284 3.05 35.32 -19.37
N VAL A 285 2.71 34.94 -18.12
CA VAL A 285 3.31 35.53 -16.92
C VAL A 285 4.66 34.87 -16.60
N ILE A 286 4.79 33.56 -16.81
CA ILE A 286 5.96 32.79 -16.38
C ILE A 286 7.15 32.90 -17.34
N GLY A 287 6.88 33.21 -18.63
CA GLY A 287 7.91 33.38 -19.67
C GLY A 287 8.06 32.17 -20.60
N LYS A 288 9.26 32.03 -21.22
CA LYS A 288 9.52 30.94 -22.16
C LYS A 288 9.64 29.60 -21.43
N VAL A 289 8.79 28.64 -21.79
CA VAL A 289 8.79 27.28 -21.24
C VAL A 289 9.33 26.29 -22.27
N GLU A 290 10.07 25.27 -21.83
CA GLU A 290 10.56 24.17 -22.67
C GLU A 290 9.46 23.11 -22.86
N SER A 291 8.69 22.81 -21.82
CA SER A 291 7.55 21.89 -21.89
C SER A 291 6.47 22.26 -20.88
N VAL A 292 5.23 21.90 -21.20
CA VAL A 292 4.04 22.10 -20.38
C VAL A 292 3.30 20.77 -20.31
N GLU A 293 2.96 20.34 -19.11
CA GLU A 293 2.08 19.21 -18.83
C GLU A 293 0.95 19.69 -17.94
N CYS A 294 -0.28 19.45 -18.35
CA CYS A 294 -1.46 19.74 -17.54
C CYS A 294 -2.22 18.43 -17.28
N ARG A 295 -2.43 18.09 -16.03
CA ARG A 295 -3.06 16.82 -15.66
C ARG A 295 -3.82 16.91 -14.32
N ALA A 296 -4.71 15.94 -14.09
CA ALA A 296 -5.30 15.74 -12.79
C ALA A 296 -4.23 15.37 -11.73
N PRO A 297 -4.47 15.69 -10.45
CA PRO A 297 -3.59 15.27 -9.37
C PRO A 297 -3.51 13.75 -9.25
N THR A 298 -2.34 13.25 -8.90
CA THR A 298 -2.07 11.84 -8.60
C THR A 298 -1.72 11.66 -7.12
N LEU A 299 -1.66 10.41 -6.65
CA LEU A 299 -1.18 10.13 -5.30
C LEU A 299 0.30 10.52 -5.09
N ASN A 300 1.11 10.59 -6.17
CA ASN A 300 2.47 11.16 -6.09
C ASN A 300 2.43 12.63 -5.67
N ASP A 301 1.50 13.42 -6.22
CA ASP A 301 1.34 14.83 -5.87
C ASP A 301 0.84 14.98 -4.44
N VAL A 302 -0.06 14.10 -4.00
CA VAL A 302 -0.51 14.02 -2.60
C VAL A 302 0.68 13.75 -1.68
N PHE A 303 1.50 12.74 -1.99
CA PHE A 303 2.67 12.41 -1.19
C PHE A 303 3.63 13.61 -1.09
N LEU A 304 3.96 14.25 -2.22
CA LEU A 304 4.80 15.45 -2.28
C LEU A 304 4.18 16.61 -1.46
N HIS A 305 2.86 16.76 -1.53
CA HIS A 305 2.16 17.81 -0.78
C HIS A 305 2.34 17.68 0.72
N TYR A 306 2.12 16.48 1.26
CA TYR A 306 2.13 16.24 2.70
C TYR A 306 3.54 16.03 3.28
N THR A 307 4.49 15.48 2.50
CA THR A 307 5.85 15.18 2.97
C THR A 307 6.88 16.23 2.58
N GLY A 308 6.58 17.08 1.59
CA GLY A 308 7.48 18.10 1.05
C GLY A 308 8.64 17.53 0.23
N ARG A 309 8.59 16.27 -0.20
CA ARG A 309 9.63 15.58 -1.00
C ARG A 309 9.00 14.65 -2.03
N GLU A 310 9.70 14.45 -3.15
CA GLU A 310 9.27 13.51 -4.16
C GLU A 310 9.34 12.08 -3.64
N PHE A 311 8.39 11.26 -4.08
CA PHE A 311 8.41 9.82 -3.84
C PHE A 311 9.53 9.22 -4.70
N ARG A 312 10.55 8.63 -4.05
CA ARG A 312 11.66 7.98 -4.76
C ARG A 312 11.35 6.49 -4.91
N GLU A 313 11.20 6.03 -6.15
CA GLU A 313 11.24 4.60 -6.46
C GLU A 313 12.66 4.07 -6.30
N GLU A 314 12.82 2.77 -5.99
CA GLU A 314 14.13 2.14 -5.85
C GLU A 314 14.95 2.28 -7.14
N GLY A 315 16.14 2.83 -7.02
CA GLY A 315 17.10 3.05 -8.12
C GLY A 315 17.96 4.30 -7.94
N ALA A 316 17.55 5.26 -7.11
CA ALA A 316 18.37 6.41 -6.76
C ALA A 316 19.09 6.16 -5.42
N GLU A 317 20.40 6.16 -5.46
CA GLU A 317 21.29 6.05 -4.31
C GLU A 317 20.94 7.09 -3.24
N GLY A 318 20.40 6.60 -2.15
CA GLY A 318 20.07 7.35 -0.95
C GLY A 318 19.64 6.35 0.12
N GLY A 319 20.64 5.71 0.77
CA GLY A 319 20.43 4.65 1.71
C GLY A 319 19.63 5.10 2.95
N PHE A 320 19.10 4.12 3.67
CA PHE A 320 18.41 4.25 4.97
C PHE A 320 19.04 5.29 5.92
N TRP A 321 20.38 5.50 5.87
CA TRP A 321 21.13 6.44 6.69
C TRP A 321 20.96 7.91 6.31
N GLU A 322 20.77 8.24 5.04
CA GLU A 322 20.48 9.62 4.60
C GLU A 322 19.06 10.03 5.03
N ARG A 323 18.11 9.10 5.03
CA ARG A 323 16.74 9.34 5.50
C ARG A 323 16.68 9.66 7.00
N ILE A 324 17.55 9.02 7.81
CA ILE A 324 17.71 9.34 9.24
C ILE A 324 18.36 10.70 9.45
N ALA A 325 19.34 11.09 8.61
CA ALA A 325 19.98 12.40 8.68
C ALA A 325 19.01 13.54 8.39
N ASP A 326 18.17 13.39 7.34
CA ASP A 326 17.12 14.36 6.96
C ASP A 326 16.04 14.51 8.06
N TYR A 327 15.65 13.43 8.72
CA TYR A 327 14.70 13.48 9.85
C TYR A 327 15.27 14.24 11.05
N ARG A 328 16.60 14.15 11.30
CA ARG A 328 17.26 14.89 12.39
C ARG A 328 17.46 16.38 12.10
N ALA A 329 17.60 16.76 10.83
CA ALA A 329 17.73 18.15 10.42
C ALA A 329 16.42 18.96 10.54
N ARG A 330 15.29 18.29 10.74
CA ARG A 330 13.94 18.90 10.82
C ARG A 330 13.36 18.94 12.25
N ARG A 331 14.12 18.51 13.25
CA ARG A 331 13.86 18.72 14.68
C ARG A 331 14.82 19.77 15.25
#